data_61f5256c42ee3e3597cc175e7ab59c67
#
_entry.id   61f5256c42ee3e3597cc175e7ab59c67
#
_cell.length_a   1.000
_cell.length_b   1.000
_cell.length_c   1.000
_cell.angle_alpha   90.00
_cell.angle_beta   90.00
_cell.angle_gamma   90.00
#
_symmetry.space_group_name_H-M   'P 1'
#
loop_
_entity.id
_entity.type
_entity.pdbx_description
1 polymer ?
#
loop_
_entity_poly.entity_id
_entity_poly.type
_entity_poly.pdbx_seq_one_letter_code
_entity_poly.pdbx_strand_id
1 'polypeptide(L)'
;LHWNISRMMSQNLESTTSHMEKVVASEAQNAWRLFTHYFGSCPVDHLKISEVMSFHGQSFPGFIHLGIHGWVKDDREGFQASFCAHEVAHQWWGIGVDFETYHDQWLSEGFAEYSGMMFVQAVKGNKAFLDMLKDYRKDILDVRDYIFASGTESGPIIMGRRTQSTETEGDYGLIIYRKGAYVLHMLRNLMIDYSTMNEDPFLNMMKDFYGSFYGKKATTEDFRLIVEKHIGIDMSWFFEQWIYRNEIPKYKFSYKITENETGKYIADCEILTENVSDDFKMYLPLEIEFGKDRKAYVRYLIDKKETRFQLPPLDSKPKKITLNPFESVLADIDQ
;
A
#
# COMPACT_ATOMS: atom_id res chain seq x y z
N LEU A 1 18.61 33.19 35.19
CA LEU A 1 18.57 32.77 33.79
C LEU A 1 18.11 31.30 33.65
N HIS A 2 18.60 30.40 34.46
CA HIS A 2 18.19 28.97 34.41
C HIS A 2 16.69 28.75 34.74
N TRP A 3 16.11 29.53 35.60
CA TRP A 3 14.70 29.40 36.04
C TRP A 3 13.71 29.81 34.95
N ASN A 4 14.04 30.78 34.10
CA ASN A 4 13.19 31.24 33.00
C ASN A 4 13.18 30.27 31.83
N ILE A 5 14.29 29.56 31.54
CA ILE A 5 14.39 28.59 30.46
C ILE A 5 13.57 27.34 30.79
N SER A 6 13.65 26.84 32.02
CA SER A 6 12.87 25.69 32.48
C SER A 6 11.36 25.95 32.42
N ARG A 7 10.90 27.16 32.78
CA ARG A 7 9.48 27.53 32.71
C ARG A 7 8.96 27.73 31.29
N MET A 8 9.79 28.29 30.39
CA MET A 8 9.45 28.39 28.98
C MET A 8 9.39 27.01 28.31
N MET A 9 10.29 26.09 28.64
CA MET A 9 10.26 24.72 28.14
C MET A 9 9.02 23.95 28.62
N SER A 10 8.63 24.09 29.91
CA SER A 10 7.43 23.44 30.44
C SER A 10 6.15 24.01 29.82
N GLN A 11 6.03 25.32 29.63
CA GLN A 11 4.85 25.92 28.98
C GLN A 11 4.73 25.56 27.48
N ASN A 12 5.83 25.47 26.75
CA ASN A 12 5.83 25.02 25.38
C ASN A 12 5.48 23.52 25.25
N LEU A 13 5.97 22.69 26.18
CA LEU A 13 5.59 21.27 26.24
C LEU A 13 4.10 21.10 26.53
N GLU A 14 3.53 21.78 27.51
CA GLU A 14 2.10 21.71 27.86
C GLU A 14 1.22 22.19 26.68
N SER A 15 1.58 23.27 25.99
CA SER A 15 0.82 23.75 24.82
C SER A 15 0.92 22.81 23.64
N THR A 16 2.07 22.21 23.41
CA THR A 16 2.31 21.22 22.33
C THR A 16 1.56 19.92 22.61
N THR A 17 1.63 19.40 23.85
CA THR A 17 0.92 18.19 24.26
C THR A 17 -0.58 18.38 24.13
N SER A 18 -1.17 19.47 24.57
CA SER A 18 -2.62 19.75 24.42
C SER A 18 -3.05 19.88 22.95
N HIS A 19 -2.18 20.35 22.07
CA HIS A 19 -2.47 20.40 20.63
C HIS A 19 -2.43 19.00 20.02
N MET A 20 -1.39 18.22 20.32
CA MET A 20 -1.24 16.83 19.86
C MET A 20 -2.41 15.97 20.32
N GLU A 21 -2.82 16.03 21.58
CA GLU A 21 -3.98 15.30 22.11
C GLU A 21 -5.25 15.53 21.28
N LYS A 22 -5.53 16.79 20.90
CA LYS A 22 -6.71 17.13 20.09
C LYS A 22 -6.61 16.58 18.66
N VAL A 23 -5.44 16.68 18.04
CA VAL A 23 -5.20 16.17 16.69
C VAL A 23 -5.31 14.64 16.67
N VAL A 24 -4.60 13.95 17.57
CA VAL A 24 -4.62 12.50 17.71
C VAL A 24 -6.04 11.99 17.96
N ALA A 25 -6.79 12.60 18.89
CA ALA A 25 -8.16 12.19 19.19
C ALA A 25 -9.09 12.34 17.97
N SER A 26 -8.93 13.44 17.20
CA SER A 26 -9.73 13.68 15.98
C SER A 26 -9.39 12.67 14.88
N GLU A 27 -8.09 12.43 14.63
CA GLU A 27 -7.65 11.48 13.61
C GLU A 27 -8.05 10.05 13.97
N ALA A 28 -7.86 9.62 15.21
CA ALA A 28 -8.27 8.30 15.68
C ALA A 28 -9.79 8.09 15.55
N GLN A 29 -10.60 9.09 15.89
CA GLN A 29 -12.05 9.01 15.76
C GLN A 29 -12.47 8.91 14.28
N ASN A 30 -11.85 9.67 13.40
CA ASN A 30 -12.13 9.66 11.97
C ASN A 30 -11.68 8.33 11.34
N ALA A 31 -10.50 7.82 11.69
CA ALA A 31 -10.00 6.52 11.26
C ALA A 31 -10.93 5.37 11.72
N TRP A 32 -11.36 5.39 13.00
CA TRP A 32 -12.34 4.45 13.51
C TRP A 32 -13.64 4.42 12.68
N ARG A 33 -14.20 5.59 12.38
CA ARG A 33 -15.43 5.70 11.58
C ARG A 33 -15.23 5.16 10.17
N LEU A 34 -14.11 5.52 9.53
CA LEU A 34 -13.77 5.06 8.19
C LEU A 34 -13.62 3.53 8.15
N PHE A 35 -12.88 2.95 9.08
CA PHE A 35 -12.63 1.51 9.10
C PHE A 35 -13.87 0.70 9.50
N THR A 36 -14.73 1.26 10.37
CA THR A 36 -16.04 0.68 10.63
C THR A 36 -16.89 0.62 9.36
N HIS A 37 -16.85 1.66 8.53
CA HIS A 37 -17.55 1.68 7.26
C HIS A 37 -16.95 0.69 6.24
N TYR A 38 -15.63 0.63 6.14
CA TYR A 38 -14.94 -0.20 5.15
C TYR A 38 -14.90 -1.69 5.53
N PHE A 39 -14.66 -2.01 6.79
CA PHE A 39 -14.36 -3.38 7.20
C PHE A 39 -15.47 -4.00 8.05
N GLY A 40 -16.32 -3.21 8.66
CA GLY A 40 -17.35 -3.66 9.60
C GLY A 40 -17.08 -3.21 11.03
N SER A 41 -17.92 -3.67 11.96
CA SER A 41 -17.88 -3.24 13.37
C SER A 41 -16.53 -3.54 14.01
N CYS A 42 -16.01 -2.54 14.76
CA CYS A 42 -14.81 -2.73 15.57
C CYS A 42 -15.04 -3.78 16.66
N PRO A 43 -14.03 -4.59 17.02
CA PRO A 43 -14.15 -5.60 18.07
C PRO A 43 -14.26 -5.03 19.49
N VAL A 44 -14.03 -3.72 19.65
CA VAL A 44 -14.09 -3.04 20.93
C VAL A 44 -15.06 -1.86 20.89
N ASP A 45 -15.66 -1.50 22.03
CA ASP A 45 -16.65 -0.42 22.11
C ASP A 45 -16.02 0.97 22.34
N HIS A 46 -14.78 1.00 22.77
CA HIS A 46 -14.05 2.23 23.06
C HIS A 46 -12.55 2.06 22.80
N LEU A 47 -11.89 3.18 22.55
CA LEU A 47 -10.45 3.23 22.34
C LEU A 47 -9.84 4.25 23.28
N LYS A 48 -8.80 3.84 23.99
CA LYS A 48 -7.93 4.72 24.80
C LYS A 48 -6.59 4.86 24.09
N ILE A 49 -6.07 6.07 24.04
CA ILE A 49 -4.76 6.36 23.45
C ILE A 49 -3.91 7.02 24.52
N SER A 50 -2.71 6.51 24.71
CA SER A 50 -1.68 7.09 25.57
C SER A 50 -0.45 7.40 24.75
N GLU A 51 0.03 8.60 24.86
CA GLU A 51 1.31 9.01 24.28
C GLU A 51 2.45 8.40 25.10
N VAL A 52 3.44 7.86 24.41
CA VAL A 52 4.65 7.26 25.04
C VAL A 52 5.91 7.78 24.37
N MET A 53 7.00 7.86 25.13
CA MET A 53 8.31 8.29 24.64
C MET A 53 8.98 7.17 23.84
N SER A 54 8.44 6.88 22.65
CA SER A 54 8.89 5.83 21.73
C SER A 54 8.90 6.33 20.30
N PHE A 55 9.60 5.61 19.40
CA PHE A 55 9.51 5.82 17.95
C PHE A 55 8.39 5.00 17.30
N HIS A 56 7.88 3.99 17.99
CA HIS A 56 6.87 3.05 17.49
C HIS A 56 5.57 3.18 18.27
N GLY A 57 4.44 2.94 17.60
CA GLY A 57 3.17 2.68 18.23
C GLY A 57 3.08 1.22 18.71
N GLN A 58 2.08 0.95 19.53
CA GLN A 58 1.72 -0.40 19.93
C GLN A 58 0.23 -0.46 20.25
N SER A 59 -0.48 -1.35 19.60
CA SER A 59 -1.91 -1.52 19.74
C SER A 59 -2.28 -2.77 20.52
N PHE A 60 -3.20 -2.61 21.47
CA PHE A 60 -3.83 -3.64 22.28
C PHE A 60 -5.35 -3.54 22.11
N PRO A 61 -6.14 -4.55 22.49
CA PRO A 61 -7.59 -4.46 22.44
C PRO A 61 -8.12 -3.22 23.21
N GLY A 62 -8.66 -2.25 22.48
CA GLY A 62 -9.20 -1.01 23.04
C GLY A 62 -8.18 -0.03 23.60
N PHE A 63 -6.88 -0.24 23.39
CA PHE A 63 -5.84 0.62 23.92
C PHE A 63 -4.63 0.75 22.99
N ILE A 64 -4.19 1.98 22.73
CA ILE A 64 -3.04 2.29 21.87
C ILE A 64 -1.99 3.07 22.66
N HIS A 65 -0.74 2.64 22.59
CA HIS A 65 0.43 3.45 22.88
C HIS A 65 0.90 4.12 21.57
N LEU A 66 0.83 5.44 21.49
CA LEU A 66 1.30 6.21 20.36
C LEU A 66 2.68 6.81 20.64
N GLY A 67 3.68 6.42 19.86
CA GLY A 67 5.06 6.89 20.05
C GLY A 67 5.24 8.33 19.58
N ILE A 68 5.49 9.27 20.52
CA ILE A 68 5.65 10.70 20.20
C ILE A 68 6.86 10.94 19.28
N HIS A 69 7.97 10.23 19.50
CA HIS A 69 9.16 10.40 18.65
C HIS A 69 8.94 9.91 17.21
N GLY A 70 8.13 8.87 17.01
CA GLY A 70 7.70 8.43 15.68
C GLY A 70 6.79 9.46 15.02
N TRP A 71 5.82 9.99 15.77
CA TRP A 71 4.88 11.00 15.32
C TRP A 71 5.56 12.28 14.80
N VAL A 72 6.55 12.83 15.52
CA VAL A 72 7.19 14.10 15.17
C VAL A 72 8.41 13.97 14.26
N LYS A 73 8.89 12.75 14.01
CA LYS A 73 10.12 12.50 13.24
C LYS A 73 9.98 12.78 11.76
N ASP A 74 8.81 12.53 11.20
CA ASP A 74 8.56 12.57 9.77
C ASP A 74 7.57 13.70 9.44
N ASP A 75 8.01 14.67 8.64
CA ASP A 75 7.24 15.81 8.18
C ASP A 75 6.57 15.60 6.82
N ARG A 76 6.72 14.41 6.20
CA ARG A 76 6.05 14.08 4.94
C ARG A 76 4.54 14.21 5.08
N GLU A 77 3.92 14.77 4.05
CA GLU A 77 2.48 14.99 4.05
C GLU A 77 1.71 13.68 4.25
N GLY A 78 0.89 13.63 5.30
CA GLY A 78 0.06 12.47 5.62
C GLY A 78 0.69 11.44 6.56
N PHE A 79 2.00 11.48 6.82
CA PHE A 79 2.64 10.48 7.67
C PHE A 79 2.04 10.42 9.08
N GLN A 80 1.82 11.55 9.75
CA GLN A 80 1.24 11.58 11.09
C GLN A 80 -0.18 10.99 11.12
N ALA A 81 -1.00 11.35 10.14
CA ALA A 81 -2.35 10.82 10.00
C ALA A 81 -2.33 9.30 9.71
N SER A 82 -1.43 8.85 8.82
CA SER A 82 -1.23 7.43 8.54
C SER A 82 -0.78 6.67 9.78
N PHE A 83 0.18 7.20 10.53
CA PHE A 83 0.72 6.55 11.73
C PHE A 83 -0.34 6.36 12.82
N CYS A 84 -1.16 7.38 13.09
CA CYS A 84 -2.28 7.26 14.03
C CYS A 84 -3.33 6.26 13.51
N ALA A 85 -3.71 6.35 12.24
CA ALA A 85 -4.70 5.46 11.64
C ALA A 85 -4.21 4.00 11.55
N HIS A 86 -2.93 3.76 11.34
CA HIS A 86 -2.29 2.44 11.39
C HIS A 86 -2.54 1.77 12.75
N GLU A 87 -2.27 2.46 13.82
CA GLU A 87 -2.51 1.94 15.18
C GLU A 87 -4.01 1.68 15.45
N VAL A 88 -4.88 2.54 14.92
CA VAL A 88 -6.34 2.30 15.00
C VAL A 88 -6.74 1.08 14.19
N ALA A 89 -6.15 0.89 13.00
CA ALA A 89 -6.47 -0.22 12.12
C ALA A 89 -6.13 -1.59 12.72
N HIS A 90 -5.16 -1.65 13.62
CA HIS A 90 -4.84 -2.87 14.36
C HIS A 90 -6.00 -3.41 15.19
N GLN A 91 -7.03 -2.61 15.51
CA GLN A 91 -8.24 -3.15 16.12
C GLN A 91 -8.96 -4.15 15.19
N TRP A 92 -8.87 -3.99 13.87
CA TRP A 92 -9.35 -4.94 12.87
C TRP A 92 -8.29 -6.00 12.52
N TRP A 93 -7.05 -5.55 12.28
CA TRP A 93 -5.95 -6.37 11.74
C TRP A 93 -4.90 -6.64 12.82
N GLY A 94 -4.85 -7.87 13.30
CA GLY A 94 -4.04 -8.33 14.44
C GLY A 94 -4.84 -8.55 15.71
N ILE A 95 -5.93 -7.80 15.97
CA ILE A 95 -6.82 -7.97 17.13
C ILE A 95 -8.14 -8.61 16.70
N GLY A 96 -8.85 -8.02 15.75
CA GLY A 96 -10.11 -8.58 15.23
C GLY A 96 -9.88 -9.84 14.41
N VAL A 97 -8.91 -9.83 13.52
CA VAL A 97 -8.38 -11.00 12.80
C VAL A 97 -6.90 -11.11 13.14
N ASP A 98 -6.51 -12.15 13.87
CA ASP A 98 -5.13 -12.44 14.22
C ASP A 98 -4.46 -13.29 13.12
N PHE A 99 -3.14 -13.37 13.10
CA PHE A 99 -2.39 -14.20 12.16
C PHE A 99 -2.00 -15.54 12.82
N GLU A 100 -1.96 -16.62 12.02
CA GLU A 100 -1.70 -17.96 12.57
C GLU A 100 -0.23 -18.15 12.97
N THR A 101 0.70 -17.71 12.11
CA THR A 101 2.13 -17.85 12.34
C THR A 101 2.89 -16.56 12.01
N TYR A 102 4.17 -16.49 12.38
CA TYR A 102 5.01 -15.35 12.03
C TYR A 102 5.16 -15.15 10.50
N HIS A 103 4.88 -16.16 9.71
CA HIS A 103 4.84 -16.08 8.25
C HIS A 103 3.65 -15.24 7.76
N ASP A 104 2.57 -15.23 8.52
CA ASP A 104 1.32 -14.56 8.18
C ASP A 104 1.22 -13.14 8.79
N GLN A 105 2.26 -12.68 9.47
CA GLN A 105 2.27 -11.42 10.23
C GLN A 105 1.96 -10.20 9.34
N TRP A 106 2.22 -10.26 8.04
CA TRP A 106 1.87 -9.21 7.10
C TRP A 106 0.34 -8.96 7.01
N LEU A 107 -0.50 -9.97 7.38
CA LEU A 107 -1.96 -9.82 7.49
C LEU A 107 -2.37 -8.86 8.61
N SER A 108 -1.48 -8.62 9.56
CA SER A 108 -1.65 -7.57 10.57
C SER A 108 -0.98 -6.26 10.12
N GLU A 109 0.32 -6.26 9.96
CA GLU A 109 1.10 -5.04 9.74
C GLU A 109 0.90 -4.41 8.35
N GLY A 110 0.93 -5.22 7.29
CA GLY A 110 0.68 -4.73 5.93
C GLY A 110 -0.76 -4.21 5.75
N PHE A 111 -1.72 -4.87 6.40
CA PHE A 111 -3.12 -4.44 6.39
C PHE A 111 -3.34 -3.14 7.20
N ALA A 112 -2.73 -3.03 8.37
CA ALA A 112 -2.78 -1.80 9.16
C ALA A 112 -2.12 -0.64 8.42
N GLU A 113 -0.95 -0.89 7.81
CA GLU A 113 -0.23 0.09 7.01
C GLU A 113 -1.04 0.59 5.82
N TYR A 114 -1.63 -0.33 5.04
CA TYR A 114 -2.48 0.05 3.92
C TYR A 114 -3.76 0.77 4.36
N SER A 115 -4.35 0.38 5.49
CA SER A 115 -5.50 1.06 6.08
C SER A 115 -5.15 2.50 6.47
N GLY A 116 -3.97 2.73 7.05
CA GLY A 116 -3.44 4.07 7.32
C GLY A 116 -3.31 4.92 6.06
N MET A 117 -2.81 4.32 4.96
CA MET A 117 -2.73 4.99 3.65
C MET A 117 -4.11 5.30 3.07
N MET A 118 -5.09 4.39 3.19
CA MET A 118 -6.48 4.65 2.77
C MET A 118 -7.11 5.79 3.58
N PHE A 119 -6.77 5.91 4.87
CA PHE A 119 -7.18 7.05 5.68
C PHE A 119 -6.58 8.36 5.15
N VAL A 120 -5.28 8.39 4.82
CA VAL A 120 -4.64 9.55 4.18
C VAL A 120 -5.33 9.91 2.87
N GLN A 121 -5.68 8.92 2.05
CA GLN A 121 -6.44 9.16 0.82
C GLN A 121 -7.78 9.86 1.10
N ALA A 122 -8.49 9.43 2.15
CA ALA A 122 -9.79 10.00 2.51
C ALA A 122 -9.69 11.44 3.06
N VAL A 123 -8.65 11.77 3.84
CA VAL A 123 -8.52 13.08 4.52
C VAL A 123 -7.62 14.08 3.80
N LYS A 124 -6.64 13.63 3.01
CA LYS A 124 -5.66 14.46 2.28
C LYS A 124 -5.81 14.36 0.75
N GLY A 125 -6.55 13.38 0.27
CA GLY A 125 -6.83 13.16 -1.14
C GLY A 125 -5.81 12.28 -1.87
N ASN A 126 -6.12 11.98 -3.14
CA ASN A 126 -5.37 11.03 -3.96
C ASN A 126 -3.90 11.40 -4.14
N LYS A 127 -3.56 12.70 -4.19
CA LYS A 127 -2.17 13.11 -4.38
C LYS A 127 -1.29 12.65 -3.23
N ALA A 128 -1.67 12.92 -1.97
CA ALA A 128 -0.91 12.52 -0.80
C ALA A 128 -0.77 10.99 -0.73
N PHE A 129 -1.83 10.25 -1.01
CA PHE A 129 -1.82 8.79 -1.08
C PHE A 129 -0.85 8.25 -2.14
N LEU A 130 -0.87 8.80 -3.36
CA LEU A 130 0.02 8.37 -4.44
C LEU A 130 1.48 8.76 -4.16
N ASP A 131 1.72 9.88 -3.52
CA ASP A 131 3.07 10.29 -3.14
C ASP A 131 3.65 9.34 -2.08
N MET A 132 2.84 8.89 -1.10
CA MET A 132 3.25 7.83 -0.16
C MET A 132 3.60 6.51 -0.87
N LEU A 133 2.80 6.09 -1.86
CA LEU A 133 3.10 4.87 -2.65
C LEU A 133 4.41 5.01 -3.42
N LYS A 134 4.69 6.17 -4.00
CA LYS A 134 5.97 6.44 -4.69
C LYS A 134 7.15 6.36 -3.72
N ASP A 135 7.00 6.92 -2.52
CA ASP A 135 8.02 6.83 -1.48
C ASP A 135 8.26 5.37 -1.09
N TYR A 136 7.20 4.59 -0.88
CA TYR A 136 7.32 3.15 -0.56
C TYR A 136 8.00 2.38 -1.69
N ARG A 137 7.58 2.62 -2.95
CA ARG A 137 8.23 2.00 -4.11
C ARG A 137 9.71 2.36 -4.18
N LYS A 138 10.04 3.64 -4.00
CA LYS A 138 11.43 4.10 -3.97
C LYS A 138 12.22 3.37 -2.88
N ASP A 139 11.73 3.39 -1.64
CA ASP A 139 12.42 2.76 -0.52
C ASP A 139 12.61 1.24 -0.72
N ILE A 140 11.65 0.55 -1.39
CA ILE A 140 11.74 -0.88 -1.69
C ILE A 140 12.76 -1.14 -2.81
N LEU A 141 12.83 -0.27 -3.83
CA LEU A 141 13.72 -0.44 -4.98
C LEU A 141 15.15 0.06 -4.71
N ASP A 142 15.34 0.92 -3.72
CA ASP A 142 16.67 1.48 -3.43
C ASP A 142 17.64 0.38 -2.98
N VAL A 143 18.81 0.36 -3.61
CA VAL A 143 19.94 -0.46 -3.14
C VAL A 143 20.44 0.12 -1.83
N ARG A 144 20.49 -0.70 -0.79
CA ARG A 144 20.94 -0.30 0.54
C ARG A 144 22.34 -0.84 0.81
N ASP A 145 23.20 0.05 1.28
CA ASP A 145 24.51 -0.33 1.78
C ASP A 145 24.38 -0.65 3.28
N TYR A 146 24.46 -1.92 3.60
CA TYR A 146 24.62 -2.38 4.98
C TYR A 146 26.10 -2.36 5.36
N ILE A 147 26.40 -2.34 6.67
CA ILE A 147 27.79 -2.28 7.16
C ILE A 147 28.68 -3.39 6.55
N PHE A 148 28.10 -4.54 6.23
CA PHE A 148 28.84 -5.71 5.71
C PHE A 148 28.28 -6.27 4.40
N ALA A 149 27.20 -5.67 3.82
CA ALA A 149 26.55 -6.14 2.62
C ALA A 149 25.85 -4.98 1.90
N SER A 150 25.54 -5.18 0.62
CA SER A 150 24.69 -4.28 -0.15
C SER A 150 23.60 -5.09 -0.85
N GLY A 151 22.41 -4.54 -0.96
CA GLY A 151 21.27 -5.22 -1.60
C GLY A 151 20.00 -4.41 -1.59
N THR A 152 18.96 -4.94 -2.23
CA THR A 152 17.65 -4.28 -2.31
C THR A 152 16.75 -4.67 -1.13
N GLU A 153 16.54 -5.95 -0.91
CA GLU A 153 15.73 -6.47 0.20
C GLU A 153 16.23 -7.81 0.73
N SER A 154 15.92 -8.12 1.97
CA SER A 154 16.40 -9.34 2.64
C SER A 154 15.62 -10.61 2.31
N GLY A 155 14.53 -10.52 1.55
CA GLY A 155 13.74 -11.69 1.14
C GLY A 155 12.25 -11.47 0.99
N PRO A 156 11.48 -12.55 0.77
CA PRO A 156 10.04 -12.48 0.56
C PRO A 156 9.27 -12.18 1.86
N ILE A 157 8.04 -11.69 1.71
CA ILE A 157 7.13 -11.34 2.82
C ILE A 157 6.91 -12.51 3.77
N ILE A 158 6.85 -13.75 3.25
CA ILE A 158 6.64 -14.96 4.05
C ILE A 158 7.73 -15.20 5.10
N MET A 159 8.88 -14.56 5.00
CA MET A 159 9.93 -14.66 6.02
C MET A 159 9.56 -13.97 7.34
N GLY A 160 8.58 -13.06 7.34
CA GLY A 160 8.13 -12.36 8.55
C GLY A 160 9.29 -11.67 9.27
N ARG A 161 9.40 -11.84 10.58
CA ARG A 161 10.49 -11.26 11.39
C ARG A 161 11.89 -11.71 11.01
N ARG A 162 12.04 -12.80 10.24
CA ARG A 162 13.35 -13.27 9.78
C ARG A 162 13.97 -12.38 8.70
N THR A 163 13.22 -11.41 8.17
CA THR A 163 13.77 -10.37 7.28
C THR A 163 14.69 -9.38 8.00
N GLN A 164 14.62 -9.31 9.33
CA GLN A 164 15.46 -8.43 10.13
C GLN A 164 16.59 -9.18 10.82
N SER A 165 17.81 -8.69 10.65
CA SER A 165 19.02 -9.10 11.36
C SER A 165 19.87 -7.88 11.67
N THR A 166 21.06 -8.07 12.27
CA THR A 166 22.04 -6.99 12.42
C THR A 166 22.59 -6.48 11.09
N GLU A 167 22.50 -7.30 10.04
CA GLU A 167 22.96 -6.97 8.68
C GLU A 167 21.84 -6.35 7.82
N THR A 168 20.58 -6.58 8.19
CA THR A 168 19.38 -6.12 7.47
C THR A 168 18.46 -5.31 8.39
N GLU A 169 19.03 -4.37 9.15
CA GLU A 169 18.27 -3.53 10.07
C GLU A 169 17.27 -2.65 9.30
N GLY A 170 16.00 -2.69 9.72
CA GLY A 170 14.93 -1.95 9.08
C GLY A 170 14.16 -2.71 7.99
N ASP A 171 14.67 -3.84 7.50
CA ASP A 171 14.01 -4.60 6.43
C ASP A 171 12.66 -5.20 6.84
N TYR A 172 12.48 -5.50 8.12
CA TYR A 172 11.17 -5.92 8.63
C TYR A 172 10.08 -4.86 8.34
N GLY A 173 10.33 -3.60 8.67
CA GLY A 173 9.40 -2.51 8.37
C GLY A 173 9.22 -2.27 6.87
N LEU A 174 10.27 -2.45 6.08
CA LEU A 174 10.20 -2.29 4.63
C LEU A 174 9.37 -3.39 3.97
N ILE A 175 9.59 -4.65 4.35
CA ILE A 175 9.01 -5.81 3.67
C ILE A 175 7.63 -6.13 4.23
N ILE A 176 7.48 -6.22 5.54
CA ILE A 176 6.22 -6.67 6.14
C ILE A 176 5.17 -5.54 6.10
N TYR A 177 5.58 -4.30 6.38
CA TYR A 177 4.68 -3.14 6.35
C TYR A 177 4.50 -2.60 4.94
N ARG A 178 5.55 -2.01 4.33
CA ARG A 178 5.43 -1.24 3.09
C ARG A 178 5.17 -2.13 1.87
N LYS A 179 5.96 -3.21 1.68
CA LYS A 179 5.70 -4.15 0.58
C LYS A 179 4.39 -4.90 0.80
N GLY A 180 4.05 -5.29 2.06
CA GLY A 180 2.75 -5.86 2.42
C GLY A 180 1.59 -4.94 2.07
N ALA A 181 1.68 -3.65 2.39
CA ALA A 181 0.69 -2.63 1.99
C ALA A 181 0.62 -2.48 0.47
N TYR A 182 1.75 -2.52 -0.22
CA TYR A 182 1.79 -2.43 -1.68
C TYR A 182 1.12 -3.63 -2.35
N VAL A 183 1.24 -4.84 -1.78
CA VAL A 183 0.52 -6.03 -2.25
C VAL A 183 -1.00 -5.82 -2.20
N LEU A 184 -1.52 -5.24 -1.12
CA LEU A 184 -2.94 -4.88 -1.03
C LEU A 184 -3.34 -3.81 -2.05
N HIS A 185 -2.46 -2.83 -2.31
CA HIS A 185 -2.69 -1.84 -3.36
C HIS A 185 -2.75 -2.47 -4.76
N MET A 186 -1.88 -3.42 -5.05
CA MET A 186 -1.93 -4.18 -6.31
C MET A 186 -3.24 -4.98 -6.45
N LEU A 187 -3.70 -5.65 -5.39
CA LEU A 187 -5.00 -6.34 -5.38
C LEU A 187 -6.16 -5.37 -5.59
N ARG A 188 -6.16 -4.21 -4.93
CA ARG A 188 -7.17 -3.16 -5.16
C ARG A 188 -7.23 -2.77 -6.64
N ASN A 189 -6.07 -2.53 -7.27
CA ASN A 189 -6.00 -2.17 -8.67
C ASN A 189 -6.40 -3.31 -9.62
N LEU A 190 -6.17 -4.57 -9.25
CA LEU A 190 -6.67 -5.72 -10.01
C LEU A 190 -8.19 -5.82 -9.99
N MET A 191 -8.83 -5.35 -8.92
CA MET A 191 -10.29 -5.40 -8.72
C MET A 191 -11.04 -4.16 -9.19
N ILE A 192 -10.36 -3.03 -9.46
CA ILE A 192 -11.01 -1.81 -9.97
C ILE A 192 -11.66 -2.08 -11.33
N ASP A 193 -12.92 -1.68 -11.46
CA ASP A 193 -13.58 -1.52 -12.75
C ASP A 193 -13.21 -0.16 -13.35
N TYR A 194 -12.32 -0.16 -14.33
CA TYR A 194 -11.87 1.08 -14.98
C TYR A 194 -12.94 1.80 -15.81
N SER A 195 -14.06 1.18 -16.11
CA SER A 195 -15.16 1.86 -16.81
C SER A 195 -15.93 2.81 -15.90
N THR A 196 -15.99 2.50 -14.62
CA THR A 196 -16.72 3.25 -13.59
C THR A 196 -15.81 3.79 -12.50
N MET A 197 -14.54 3.35 -12.44
CA MET A 197 -13.61 3.57 -11.33
C MET A 197 -14.14 3.06 -9.99
N ASN A 198 -14.97 1.99 -10.02
CA ASN A 198 -15.57 1.40 -8.85
C ASN A 198 -14.56 0.51 -8.10
N GLU A 199 -14.39 0.76 -6.82
CA GLU A 199 -13.49 0.04 -5.90
C GLU A 199 -14.23 -0.89 -4.92
N ASP A 200 -15.56 -0.93 -4.99
CA ASP A 200 -16.39 -1.77 -4.10
C ASP A 200 -15.97 -3.25 -4.08
N PRO A 201 -15.53 -3.87 -5.19
CA PRO A 201 -15.05 -5.26 -5.13
C PRO A 201 -13.93 -5.48 -4.13
N PHE A 202 -12.95 -4.55 -4.06
CA PHE A 202 -11.86 -4.62 -3.10
C PHE A 202 -12.35 -4.39 -1.66
N LEU A 203 -13.18 -3.38 -1.42
CA LEU A 203 -13.72 -3.10 -0.09
C LEU A 203 -14.61 -4.24 0.42
N ASN A 204 -15.40 -4.84 -0.45
CA ASN A 204 -16.23 -6.01 -0.12
C ASN A 204 -15.37 -7.25 0.20
N MET A 205 -14.26 -7.43 -0.51
CA MET A 205 -13.28 -8.49 -0.21
C MET A 205 -12.65 -8.31 1.16
N MET A 206 -12.19 -7.09 1.50
CA MET A 206 -11.63 -6.77 2.82
C MET A 206 -12.65 -7.00 3.94
N LYS A 207 -13.90 -6.57 3.72
CA LYS A 207 -15.00 -6.77 4.66
C LYS A 207 -15.37 -8.25 4.85
N ASP A 208 -15.36 -9.03 3.77
CA ASP A 208 -15.61 -10.47 3.82
C ASP A 208 -14.50 -11.21 4.56
N PHE A 209 -13.24 -10.84 4.31
CA PHE A 209 -12.10 -11.40 5.05
C PHE A 209 -12.23 -11.14 6.55
N TYR A 210 -12.45 -9.89 6.94
CA TYR A 210 -12.68 -9.54 8.33
C TYR A 210 -13.84 -10.30 8.94
N GLY A 211 -15.01 -10.35 8.29
CA GLY A 211 -16.20 -11.03 8.81
C GLY A 211 -16.02 -12.54 8.94
N SER A 212 -15.30 -13.18 8.01
CA SER A 212 -15.04 -14.62 8.00
C SER A 212 -14.08 -15.08 9.10
N PHE A 213 -13.13 -14.23 9.45
CA PHE A 213 -12.07 -14.53 10.41
C PHE A 213 -12.15 -13.71 11.70
N TYR A 214 -13.22 -12.97 11.92
CA TYR A 214 -13.45 -12.24 13.17
C TYR A 214 -13.30 -13.13 14.41
N GLY A 215 -12.44 -12.73 15.35
CA GLY A 215 -12.12 -13.49 16.57
C GLY A 215 -11.33 -14.78 16.32
N LYS A 216 -10.76 -14.95 15.15
CA LYS A 216 -9.95 -16.11 14.76
C LYS A 216 -8.58 -15.70 14.26
N LYS A 217 -7.73 -16.68 14.06
CA LYS A 217 -6.48 -16.55 13.32
C LYS A 217 -6.69 -16.89 11.85
N ALA A 218 -5.94 -16.23 10.98
CA ALA A 218 -5.95 -16.47 9.55
C ALA A 218 -4.53 -16.71 9.03
N THR A 219 -4.45 -17.48 7.96
CA THR A 219 -3.23 -17.68 7.18
C THR A 219 -3.24 -16.85 5.90
N THR A 220 -2.09 -16.68 5.28
CA THR A 220 -1.98 -16.12 3.93
C THR A 220 -2.84 -16.88 2.93
N GLU A 221 -2.94 -18.20 3.07
CA GLU A 221 -3.77 -19.05 2.23
C GLU A 221 -5.27 -18.78 2.41
N ASP A 222 -5.72 -18.58 3.64
CA ASP A 222 -7.12 -18.20 3.92
C ASP A 222 -7.46 -16.88 3.23
N PHE A 223 -6.55 -15.90 3.28
CA PHE A 223 -6.75 -14.62 2.59
C PHE A 223 -6.78 -14.80 1.07
N ARG A 224 -5.87 -15.62 0.50
CA ARG A 224 -5.86 -15.96 -0.93
C ARG A 224 -7.21 -16.49 -1.40
N LEU A 225 -7.82 -17.43 -0.66
CA LEU A 225 -9.12 -18.01 -0.99
C LEU A 225 -10.26 -16.96 -0.98
N ILE A 226 -10.21 -15.98 -0.06
CA ILE A 226 -11.16 -14.86 -0.07
C ILE A 226 -10.93 -13.96 -1.30
N VAL A 227 -9.68 -13.67 -1.66
CA VAL A 227 -9.35 -12.89 -2.87
C VAL A 227 -9.89 -13.60 -4.11
N GLU A 228 -9.67 -14.90 -4.26
CA GLU A 228 -10.18 -15.69 -5.39
C GLU A 228 -11.69 -15.69 -5.50
N LYS A 229 -12.39 -15.79 -4.36
CA LYS A 229 -13.85 -15.71 -4.30
C LYS A 229 -14.38 -14.41 -4.88
N HIS A 230 -13.68 -13.28 -4.64
CA HIS A 230 -14.12 -11.96 -5.08
C HIS A 230 -13.66 -11.59 -6.50
N ILE A 231 -12.48 -12.06 -6.92
CA ILE A 231 -11.95 -11.77 -8.26
C ILE A 231 -12.42 -12.78 -9.32
N GLY A 232 -12.82 -13.99 -8.88
CA GLY A 232 -13.39 -15.02 -9.73
C GLY A 232 -12.39 -15.85 -10.54
N ILE A 233 -11.08 -15.72 -10.27
CA ILE A 233 -10.01 -16.49 -10.93
C ILE A 233 -9.02 -17.02 -9.89
N ASP A 234 -8.24 -18.04 -10.25
CA ASP A 234 -7.10 -18.52 -9.46
C ASP A 234 -6.05 -17.41 -9.29
N MET A 235 -5.69 -17.14 -8.04
CA MET A 235 -4.72 -16.11 -7.67
C MET A 235 -3.42 -16.70 -7.10
N SER A 236 -3.24 -18.00 -7.12
CA SER A 236 -2.03 -18.69 -6.63
C SER A 236 -0.76 -18.07 -7.23
N TRP A 237 -0.79 -17.75 -8.52
CA TRP A 237 0.32 -17.10 -9.23
C TRP A 237 0.71 -15.74 -8.61
N PHE A 238 -0.28 -14.95 -8.17
CA PHE A 238 -0.04 -13.63 -7.58
C PHE A 238 0.61 -13.75 -6.21
N PHE A 239 0.05 -14.63 -5.35
CA PHE A 239 0.60 -14.86 -4.02
C PHE A 239 1.98 -15.50 -4.09
N GLU A 240 2.21 -16.46 -5.01
CA GLU A 240 3.52 -17.05 -5.24
C GLU A 240 4.57 -15.97 -5.55
N GLN A 241 4.29 -15.06 -6.46
CA GLN A 241 5.22 -14.03 -6.88
C GLN A 241 5.46 -12.94 -5.82
N TRP A 242 4.42 -12.50 -5.14
CA TRP A 242 4.50 -11.32 -4.29
C TRP A 242 4.68 -11.60 -2.80
N ILE A 243 4.29 -12.79 -2.32
CA ILE A 243 4.41 -13.20 -0.92
C ILE A 243 5.54 -14.21 -0.71
N TYR A 244 5.68 -15.18 -1.63
CA TYR A 244 6.64 -16.28 -1.46
C TYR A 244 7.96 -16.06 -2.20
N ARG A 245 8.00 -15.18 -3.20
CA ARG A 245 9.21 -14.74 -3.91
C ARG A 245 9.53 -13.28 -3.62
N ASN A 246 10.72 -12.82 -4.01
CA ASN A 246 11.19 -11.44 -3.81
C ASN A 246 11.50 -10.71 -5.12
N GLU A 247 11.11 -11.26 -6.26
CA GLU A 247 11.32 -10.64 -7.56
C GLU A 247 10.51 -9.35 -7.70
N ILE A 248 11.14 -8.29 -8.20
CA ILE A 248 10.48 -7.04 -8.55
C ILE A 248 10.77 -6.74 -10.02
N PRO A 249 9.74 -6.65 -10.87
CA PRO A 249 9.92 -6.44 -12.29
C PRO A 249 10.44 -5.05 -12.61
N LYS A 250 11.25 -4.98 -13.65
CA LYS A 250 11.53 -3.73 -14.37
C LYS A 250 10.83 -3.79 -15.71
N TYR A 251 10.01 -2.77 -16.01
CA TYR A 251 9.31 -2.64 -17.28
C TYR A 251 9.87 -1.47 -18.07
N LYS A 252 10.27 -1.73 -19.32
CA LYS A 252 10.57 -0.68 -20.31
C LYS A 252 9.40 -0.60 -21.27
N PHE A 253 8.77 0.56 -21.33
CA PHE A 253 7.59 0.79 -22.14
C PHE A 253 7.87 1.77 -23.26
N SER A 254 7.47 1.40 -24.47
CA SER A 254 7.49 2.28 -25.62
C SER A 254 6.23 2.15 -26.45
N TYR A 255 5.86 3.19 -27.19
CA TYR A 255 4.72 3.15 -28.09
C TYR A 255 4.91 4.06 -29.30
N LYS A 256 4.20 3.73 -30.38
CA LYS A 256 4.14 4.54 -31.61
C LYS A 256 2.69 4.74 -32.00
N ILE A 257 2.30 5.98 -32.28
CA ILE A 257 0.95 6.33 -32.73
C ILE A 257 0.98 6.61 -34.22
N THR A 258 0.10 5.95 -34.98
CA THR A 258 -0.12 6.14 -36.42
C THR A 258 -1.58 6.41 -36.70
N GLU A 259 -1.89 7.14 -37.74
CA GLU A 259 -3.26 7.32 -38.26
C GLU A 259 -3.49 6.31 -39.38
N ASN A 260 -4.61 5.60 -39.31
CA ASN A 260 -4.99 4.64 -40.35
C ASN A 260 -5.82 5.30 -41.48
N GLU A 261 -6.12 4.54 -42.55
CA GLU A 261 -6.86 5.02 -43.71
C GLU A 261 -8.28 5.51 -43.37
N THR A 262 -8.85 5.10 -42.23
CA THR A 262 -10.19 5.53 -41.77
C THR A 262 -10.15 6.75 -40.88
N GLY A 263 -8.98 7.39 -40.68
CA GLY A 263 -8.80 8.56 -39.82
C GLY A 263 -8.81 8.26 -38.32
N LYS A 264 -8.67 6.97 -37.92
CA LYS A 264 -8.52 6.55 -36.53
C LYS A 264 -7.05 6.39 -36.17
N TYR A 265 -6.73 6.59 -34.89
CA TYR A 265 -5.37 6.45 -34.37
C TYR A 265 -5.14 5.06 -33.81
N ILE A 266 -4.02 4.47 -34.19
CA ILE A 266 -3.55 3.16 -33.75
C ILE A 266 -2.30 3.40 -32.90
N ALA A 267 -2.26 2.81 -31.71
CA ALA A 267 -1.07 2.80 -30.86
C ALA A 267 -0.49 1.40 -30.79
N ASP A 268 0.69 1.24 -31.39
CA ASP A 268 1.50 0.03 -31.27
C ASP A 268 2.35 0.17 -30.01
N CYS A 269 2.17 -0.74 -29.07
CA CYS A 269 2.82 -0.72 -27.75
C CYS A 269 3.79 -1.91 -27.62
N GLU A 270 4.91 -1.67 -26.96
CA GLU A 270 5.90 -2.67 -26.60
C GLU A 270 6.26 -2.56 -25.13
N ILE A 271 6.28 -3.68 -24.41
CA ILE A 271 6.73 -3.79 -23.04
C ILE A 271 7.83 -4.85 -22.97
N LEU A 272 9.01 -4.46 -22.47
CA LEU A 272 10.08 -5.39 -22.11
C LEU A 272 10.07 -5.59 -20.61
N THR A 273 10.12 -6.86 -20.16
CA THR A 273 10.12 -7.25 -18.75
C THR A 273 11.49 -7.80 -18.38
N GLU A 274 12.12 -7.20 -17.37
CA GLU A 274 13.45 -7.57 -16.85
C GLU A 274 13.36 -7.88 -15.35
N ASN A 275 14.40 -8.48 -14.77
CA ASN A 275 14.61 -8.76 -13.35
C ASN A 275 13.64 -9.75 -12.71
N VAL A 276 12.97 -10.57 -13.50
CA VAL A 276 12.05 -11.60 -13.02
C VAL A 276 12.22 -12.90 -13.78
N SER A 277 11.75 -14.01 -13.22
CA SER A 277 11.72 -15.33 -13.82
C SER A 277 10.82 -15.40 -15.07
N ASP A 278 10.97 -16.47 -15.85
CA ASP A 278 10.22 -16.62 -17.11
C ASP A 278 8.73 -16.92 -16.90
N ASP A 279 8.35 -17.40 -15.73
CA ASP A 279 6.97 -17.67 -15.33
C ASP A 279 6.27 -16.46 -14.67
N PHE A 280 6.98 -15.35 -14.51
CA PHE A 280 6.42 -14.13 -13.93
C PHE A 280 5.38 -13.51 -14.86
N LYS A 281 4.25 -13.11 -14.27
CA LYS A 281 3.17 -12.44 -15.02
C LYS A 281 2.49 -11.38 -14.17
N MET A 282 2.01 -10.32 -14.81
CA MET A 282 1.24 -9.28 -14.12
C MET A 282 0.29 -8.57 -15.07
N TYR A 283 -0.87 -8.16 -14.56
CA TYR A 283 -1.77 -7.27 -15.28
C TYR A 283 -1.31 -5.83 -15.11
N LEU A 284 -0.86 -5.20 -16.20
CA LEU A 284 -0.40 -3.81 -16.20
C LEU A 284 -1.48 -2.89 -16.76
N PRO A 285 -1.87 -1.86 -16.01
CA PRO A 285 -2.75 -0.83 -16.52
C PRO A 285 -2.00 0.20 -17.35
N LEU A 286 -2.69 0.74 -18.34
CA LEU A 286 -2.29 1.87 -19.17
C LEU A 286 -3.33 2.98 -19.05
N GLU A 287 -2.86 4.20 -18.87
CA GLU A 287 -3.65 5.40 -19.00
C GLU A 287 -3.44 6.01 -20.39
N ILE A 288 -4.51 6.29 -21.10
CA ILE A 288 -4.52 6.93 -22.42
C ILE A 288 -5.10 8.33 -22.24
N GLU A 289 -4.29 9.36 -22.37
CA GLU A 289 -4.68 10.74 -22.23
C GLU A 289 -4.98 11.37 -23.60
N PHE A 290 -6.17 11.92 -23.78
CA PHE A 290 -6.59 12.62 -25.01
C PHE A 290 -6.63 14.14 -24.85
N GLY A 291 -6.66 14.65 -23.63
CA GLY A 291 -6.73 16.07 -23.30
C GLY A 291 -6.88 16.27 -21.80
N LYS A 292 -7.11 17.50 -21.37
CA LYS A 292 -7.02 17.90 -19.98
C LYS A 292 -7.93 17.07 -19.04
N ASP A 293 -9.09 16.60 -19.52
CA ASP A 293 -10.08 15.92 -18.69
C ASP A 293 -10.62 14.63 -19.34
N ARG A 294 -9.98 14.15 -20.41
CA ARG A 294 -10.41 12.94 -21.11
C ARG A 294 -9.32 11.90 -21.09
N LYS A 295 -9.55 10.87 -20.26
CA LYS A 295 -8.65 9.72 -20.09
C LYS A 295 -9.43 8.42 -20.30
N ALA A 296 -8.74 7.41 -20.76
CA ALA A 296 -9.22 6.04 -20.80
C ALA A 296 -8.19 5.13 -20.15
N TYR A 297 -8.65 4.03 -19.58
CA TYR A 297 -7.81 3.05 -18.92
C TYR A 297 -8.05 1.68 -19.53
N VAL A 298 -6.98 0.94 -19.75
CA VAL A 298 -7.00 -0.45 -20.22
C VAL A 298 -6.00 -1.25 -19.41
N ARG A 299 -6.16 -2.58 -19.38
CA ARG A 299 -5.27 -3.48 -18.66
C ARG A 299 -4.89 -4.64 -19.57
N TYR A 300 -3.58 -4.95 -19.61
CA TYR A 300 -3.03 -6.06 -20.36
C TYR A 300 -2.29 -7.03 -19.46
N LEU A 301 -2.45 -8.33 -19.71
CA LEU A 301 -1.63 -9.35 -19.09
C LEU A 301 -0.26 -9.36 -19.77
N ILE A 302 0.79 -9.18 -18.98
CA ILE A 302 2.18 -9.27 -19.39
C ILE A 302 2.75 -10.54 -18.77
N ASP A 303 2.98 -11.56 -19.61
CA ASP A 303 3.43 -12.90 -19.23
C ASP A 303 4.66 -13.37 -20.03
N LYS A 304 5.33 -12.42 -20.69
CA LYS A 304 6.53 -12.68 -21.52
C LYS A 304 7.57 -11.60 -21.30
N LYS A 305 8.82 -11.93 -21.57
CA LYS A 305 9.94 -10.96 -21.54
C LYS A 305 9.77 -9.82 -22.53
N GLU A 306 9.11 -10.07 -23.63
CA GLU A 306 8.74 -9.07 -24.64
C GLU A 306 7.27 -9.27 -25.00
N THR A 307 6.46 -8.24 -24.79
CA THR A 307 5.03 -8.23 -25.13
C THR A 307 4.74 -7.08 -26.07
N ARG A 308 4.26 -7.38 -27.26
CA ARG A 308 3.80 -6.39 -28.25
C ARG A 308 2.30 -6.52 -28.45
N PHE A 309 1.62 -5.39 -28.43
CA PHE A 309 0.18 -5.34 -28.62
C PHE A 309 -0.23 -4.00 -29.23
N GLN A 310 -1.42 -3.97 -29.77
CA GLN A 310 -2.02 -2.78 -30.36
C GLN A 310 -3.25 -2.39 -29.55
N LEU A 311 -3.36 -1.10 -29.22
CA LEU A 311 -4.59 -0.60 -28.61
C LEU A 311 -5.75 -0.63 -29.63
N PRO A 312 -7.00 -0.80 -29.19
CA PRO A 312 -8.15 -0.64 -30.08
C PRO A 312 -8.09 0.71 -30.81
N PRO A 313 -8.59 0.78 -32.06
CA PRO A 313 -8.57 2.03 -32.82
C PRO A 313 -9.24 3.19 -32.06
N LEU A 314 -8.54 4.30 -31.91
CA LEU A 314 -8.95 5.45 -31.12
C LEU A 314 -9.50 6.53 -32.05
N ASP A 315 -10.64 7.15 -31.67
CA ASP A 315 -11.30 8.21 -32.45
C ASP A 315 -10.58 9.57 -32.37
N SER A 316 -9.62 9.69 -31.45
CA SER A 316 -8.82 10.92 -31.28
C SER A 316 -7.37 10.57 -31.00
N LYS A 317 -6.45 11.40 -31.47
CA LYS A 317 -5.02 11.21 -31.20
C LYS A 317 -4.71 11.32 -29.71
N PRO A 318 -4.13 10.29 -29.08
CA PRO A 318 -3.65 10.38 -27.70
C PRO A 318 -2.55 11.45 -27.60
N LYS A 319 -2.55 12.19 -26.51
CA LYS A 319 -1.43 13.08 -26.14
C LYS A 319 -0.30 12.29 -25.49
N LYS A 320 -0.67 11.34 -24.65
CA LYS A 320 0.27 10.50 -23.91
C LYS A 320 -0.38 9.16 -23.59
N ILE A 321 0.43 8.11 -23.54
CA ILE A 321 0.09 6.81 -22.98
C ILE A 321 1.08 6.57 -21.84
N THR A 322 0.57 6.28 -20.63
CA THR A 322 1.37 6.09 -19.43
C THR A 322 1.18 4.69 -18.91
N LEU A 323 2.26 3.94 -18.70
CA LEU A 323 2.25 2.64 -18.06
C LEU A 323 2.15 2.81 -16.54
N ASN A 324 1.47 1.88 -15.87
CA ASN A 324 1.38 1.82 -14.43
C ASN A 324 0.81 3.11 -13.76
N PRO A 325 -0.31 3.67 -14.26
CA PRO A 325 -0.96 4.77 -13.58
C PRO A 325 -1.34 4.35 -12.14
N PHE A 326 -1.48 5.34 -11.25
CA PHE A 326 -1.88 5.13 -9.85
C PHE A 326 -0.88 4.31 -9.00
N GLU A 327 0.36 4.13 -9.45
CA GLU A 327 1.33 3.24 -8.78
C GLU A 327 0.77 1.80 -8.61
N SER A 328 -0.02 1.36 -9.57
CA SER A 328 -0.87 0.15 -9.50
C SER A 328 -0.10 -1.14 -9.29
N VAL A 329 1.18 -1.17 -9.68
CA VAL A 329 2.08 -2.33 -9.56
C VAL A 329 3.42 -1.88 -9.01
N LEU A 330 3.95 -2.62 -8.04
CA LEU A 330 5.30 -2.43 -7.54
C LEU A 330 6.32 -2.84 -8.62
N ALA A 331 6.93 -1.86 -9.25
CA ALA A 331 7.86 -2.10 -10.35
C ALA A 331 8.82 -0.92 -10.54
N ASP A 332 9.97 -1.18 -11.14
CA ASP A 332 10.80 -0.15 -11.77
C ASP A 332 10.26 0.12 -13.18
N ILE A 333 9.91 1.37 -13.47
CA ILE A 333 9.28 1.76 -14.74
C ILE A 333 10.20 2.73 -15.49
N ASP A 334 10.54 2.34 -16.72
CA ASP A 334 11.27 3.16 -17.71
C ASP A 334 10.34 3.40 -18.91
N GLN A 335 9.97 4.71 -19.15
CA GLN A 335 9.03 5.11 -20.21
C GLN A 335 9.27 6.51 -20.78
#